data_c1b6deaa465391fced9526b269423590
#
_entry.id   c1b6deaa465391fced9526b269423590
#
_cell.length_a   1.000
_cell.length_b   1.000
_cell.length_c   1.000
_cell.angle_alpha   90.00
_cell.angle_beta   90.00
_cell.angle_gamma   90.00
#
_symmetry.space_group_name_H-M   'P 1'
#
loop_
_entity.id
_entity.type
_entity.pdbx_description
1 polymer ?
#
loop_
_entity_poly.entity_id
_entity_poly.type
_entity_poly.pdbx_seq_one_letter_code
_entity_poly.pdbx_strand_id
1 'polypeptide(L)'
;MRSHRLLCSIYAAAIVAALPIAPAVAQETLKLNISLSQNSHYGVAVDTFAQEVEKRTGGRYRIQNFYSGALGAERESIEAVQLGTLDLTMTSTGPIPNFVPEVAILDIPFLFKDYNHARSTLDGPIGQEMLGKFPAKGLIALAWGENGFRHMTNNKRPVNGPDDLKGLKMRTMENPVHIQAYKQFGIIPTPMAFTEVFTALQQGTVDGQENPLSVISAAKFDQVQKYMTLTGHVYSPALILMNKGKWDKLSAADKLAFGEAAREAVKANRARIDEDERRAVADLRAKGMTVVEFVDKSRFQAALAPTFVEFGKKFGQDNIDKIRNYQ
;
A
#
# COMPACT_ATOMS: atom_id res chain seq x y z
N MET A 1 50.47 37.99 -79.11
CA MET A 1 49.91 36.67 -78.80
C MET A 1 49.39 36.73 -77.36
N ARG A 2 48.07 36.90 -77.19
CA ARG A 2 47.41 37.04 -75.86
C ARG A 2 46.65 35.72 -75.60
N SER A 3 47.03 35.03 -74.52
CA SER A 3 46.37 33.83 -74.02
C SER A 3 45.26 34.19 -73.01
N HIS A 4 44.01 33.88 -73.34
CA HIS A 4 42.90 33.99 -72.43
C HIS A 4 42.82 32.75 -71.54
N ARG A 5 42.91 32.93 -70.21
CA ARG A 5 42.56 31.88 -69.23
C ARG A 5 41.11 32.05 -68.83
N LEU A 6 40.27 31.07 -69.17
CA LEU A 6 38.91 30.94 -68.62
C LEU A 6 39.01 30.40 -67.18
N LEU A 7 38.48 31.16 -66.23
CA LEU A 7 38.17 30.66 -64.87
C LEU A 7 36.73 30.08 -64.85
N CYS A 8 36.62 28.77 -64.69
CA CYS A 8 35.35 28.13 -64.34
C CYS A 8 35.15 28.19 -62.83
N SER A 9 34.18 29.00 -62.36
CA SER A 9 33.73 29.02 -60.98
C SER A 9 32.67 27.97 -60.76
N ILE A 10 32.96 26.93 -59.98
CA ILE A 10 32.03 25.90 -59.57
C ILE A 10 31.33 26.41 -58.29
N TYR A 11 30.04 26.71 -58.39
CA TYR A 11 29.18 26.97 -57.25
C TYR A 11 28.71 25.61 -56.65
N ALA A 12 29.27 25.23 -55.51
CA ALA A 12 28.77 24.09 -54.72
C ALA A 12 27.58 24.59 -53.87
N ALA A 13 26.37 24.26 -54.28
CA ALA A 13 25.15 24.52 -53.49
C ALA A 13 25.11 23.48 -52.34
N ALA A 14 25.38 23.91 -51.11
CA ALA A 14 25.21 23.11 -49.91
C ALA A 14 23.70 23.03 -49.57
N ILE A 15 23.06 21.89 -49.85
CA ILE A 15 21.70 21.58 -49.39
C ILE A 15 21.80 21.25 -47.90
N VAL A 16 21.46 22.22 -47.03
CA VAL A 16 21.24 21.99 -45.60
C VAL A 16 19.91 21.27 -45.43
N ALA A 17 19.94 19.95 -45.25
CA ALA A 17 18.75 19.18 -44.87
C ALA A 17 18.33 19.61 -43.46
N ALA A 18 17.27 20.41 -43.37
CA ALA A 18 16.62 20.71 -42.09
C ALA A 18 15.95 19.45 -41.55
N LEU A 19 16.63 18.74 -40.63
CA LEU A 19 16.01 17.67 -39.86
C LEU A 19 14.90 18.31 -39.01
N PRO A 20 13.68 17.77 -38.99
CA PRO A 20 12.62 18.25 -38.13
C PRO A 20 13.06 17.99 -36.68
N ILE A 21 13.37 19.06 -35.95
CA ILE A 21 13.56 19.01 -34.50
C ILE A 21 12.18 18.73 -33.92
N ALA A 22 11.88 17.46 -33.58
CA ALA A 22 10.71 17.13 -32.80
C ALA A 22 10.79 17.93 -31.48
N PRO A 23 9.72 18.64 -31.08
CA PRO A 23 9.73 19.35 -29.81
C PRO A 23 10.04 18.35 -28.69
N ALA A 24 11.13 18.55 -27.97
CA ALA A 24 11.44 17.80 -26.76
C ALA A 24 10.32 18.09 -25.76
N VAL A 25 9.40 17.15 -25.58
CA VAL A 25 8.40 17.23 -24.50
C VAL A 25 9.17 17.18 -23.18
N ALA A 26 9.13 18.26 -22.41
CA ALA A 26 9.80 18.31 -21.12
C ALA A 26 9.26 17.20 -20.24
N GLN A 27 10.15 16.36 -19.71
CA GLN A 27 9.80 15.28 -18.79
C GLN A 27 9.28 15.88 -17.47
N GLU A 28 8.08 15.51 -17.06
CA GLU A 28 7.54 15.87 -15.75
C GLU A 28 7.91 14.79 -14.71
N THR A 29 8.52 15.21 -13.60
CA THR A 29 8.85 14.31 -12.49
C THR A 29 7.79 14.41 -11.41
N LEU A 30 7.18 13.27 -11.05
CA LEU A 30 6.19 13.14 -9.99
C LEU A 30 6.81 12.39 -8.81
N LYS A 31 6.56 12.87 -7.58
CA LYS A 31 7.08 12.26 -6.35
C LYS A 31 6.09 11.27 -5.78
N LEU A 32 6.58 10.06 -5.45
CA LEU A 32 5.82 9.01 -4.80
C LEU A 32 6.51 8.60 -3.49
N ASN A 33 5.78 8.62 -2.37
CA ASN A 33 6.29 8.21 -1.06
C ASN A 33 5.62 6.94 -0.55
N ILE A 34 6.41 6.10 0.13
CA ILE A 34 5.92 4.93 0.87
C ILE A 34 6.58 4.85 2.25
N SER A 35 5.86 4.31 3.24
CA SER A 35 6.38 4.13 4.61
C SER A 35 7.30 2.92 4.76
N LEU A 36 7.28 1.97 3.83
CA LEU A 36 8.12 0.78 3.84
C LEU A 36 9.43 0.99 3.05
N SER A 37 10.41 0.11 3.28
CA SER A 37 11.69 0.12 2.56
C SER A 37 11.55 -0.27 1.09
N GLN A 38 12.54 0.06 0.28
CA GLN A 38 12.59 -0.31 -1.14
C GLN A 38 12.50 -1.82 -1.36
N ASN A 39 13.11 -2.63 -0.49
CA ASN A 39 13.10 -4.09 -0.61
C ASN A 39 11.78 -4.75 -0.15
N SER A 40 10.79 -3.98 0.27
CA SER A 40 9.47 -4.46 0.66
C SER A 40 8.57 -4.75 -0.55
N HIS A 41 7.45 -5.41 -0.30
CA HIS A 41 6.39 -5.60 -1.30
C HIS A 41 5.83 -4.28 -1.86
N TYR A 42 5.82 -3.19 -1.06
CA TYR A 42 5.48 -1.85 -1.55
C TYR A 42 6.59 -1.28 -2.44
N GLY A 43 7.87 -1.45 -2.05
CA GLY A 43 8.99 -0.98 -2.84
C GLY A 43 8.99 -1.62 -4.23
N VAL A 44 8.80 -2.95 -4.31
CA VAL A 44 8.64 -3.67 -5.59
C VAL A 44 7.48 -3.10 -6.42
N ALA A 45 6.34 -2.83 -5.78
CA ALA A 45 5.19 -2.26 -6.47
C ALA A 45 5.48 -0.87 -7.06
N VAL A 46 6.02 0.04 -6.26
CA VAL A 46 6.25 1.43 -6.72
C VAL A 46 7.39 1.53 -7.72
N ASP A 47 8.40 0.64 -7.65
CA ASP A 47 9.47 0.56 -8.65
C ASP A 47 8.92 0.06 -9.99
N THR A 48 8.05 -0.96 -9.96
CA THR A 48 7.35 -1.43 -11.16
C THR A 48 6.43 -0.34 -11.71
N PHE A 49 5.70 0.37 -10.86
CA PHE A 49 4.85 1.48 -11.28
C PHE A 49 5.65 2.58 -11.99
N ALA A 50 6.79 2.98 -11.41
CA ALA A 50 7.67 3.99 -11.99
C ALA A 50 8.18 3.59 -13.38
N GLN A 51 8.66 2.37 -13.54
CA GLN A 51 9.15 1.83 -14.80
C GLN A 51 8.04 1.77 -15.87
N GLU A 52 6.86 1.28 -15.50
CA GLU A 52 5.74 1.16 -16.45
C GLU A 52 5.16 2.52 -16.83
N VAL A 53 5.10 3.50 -15.92
CA VAL A 53 4.68 4.88 -16.26
C VAL A 53 5.66 5.49 -17.25
N GLU A 54 6.98 5.44 -16.99
CA GLU A 54 7.98 6.01 -17.89
C GLU A 54 7.91 5.36 -19.29
N LYS A 55 7.85 4.03 -19.34
CA LYS A 55 7.73 3.27 -20.59
C LYS A 55 6.46 3.60 -21.37
N ARG A 56 5.28 3.57 -20.73
CA ARG A 56 3.97 3.74 -21.39
C ARG A 56 3.72 5.19 -21.80
N THR A 57 4.33 6.14 -21.13
CA THR A 57 4.24 7.56 -21.48
C THR A 57 5.35 8.03 -22.43
N GLY A 58 6.24 7.13 -22.86
CA GLY A 58 7.37 7.47 -23.74
C GLY A 58 8.31 8.48 -23.06
N GLY A 59 8.52 8.37 -21.75
CA GLY A 59 9.40 9.24 -20.97
C GLY A 59 8.81 10.61 -20.63
N ARG A 60 7.54 10.91 -20.96
CA ARG A 60 6.91 12.20 -20.58
C ARG A 60 6.76 12.37 -19.08
N TYR A 61 6.50 11.27 -18.36
CA TYR A 61 6.41 11.24 -16.90
C TYR A 61 7.45 10.31 -16.31
N ARG A 62 8.11 10.78 -15.26
CA ARG A 62 9.03 10.02 -14.44
C ARG A 62 8.53 10.02 -13.00
N ILE A 63 8.46 8.84 -12.37
CA ILE A 63 8.12 8.73 -10.95
C ILE A 63 9.42 8.67 -10.14
N GLN A 64 9.58 9.58 -9.19
CA GLN A 64 10.66 9.56 -8.21
C GLN A 64 10.13 8.95 -6.91
N ASN A 65 10.57 7.73 -6.60
CA ASN A 65 10.18 7.02 -5.39
C ASN A 65 10.98 7.47 -4.17
N PHE A 66 10.28 7.64 -3.04
CA PHE A 66 10.82 7.88 -1.72
C PHE A 66 10.34 6.77 -0.79
N TYR A 67 11.26 6.16 -0.03
CA TYR A 67 11.03 4.99 0.79
C TYR A 67 11.18 5.31 2.27
N SER A 68 10.73 4.37 3.12
CA SER A 68 10.90 4.41 4.57
C SER A 68 10.34 5.69 5.22
N GLY A 69 9.29 6.24 4.65
CA GLY A 69 8.65 7.44 5.17
C GLY A 69 9.47 8.73 5.02
N ALA A 70 10.39 8.79 4.04
CA ALA A 70 11.29 9.94 3.85
C ALA A 70 10.54 11.27 3.64
N LEU A 71 9.30 11.24 3.13
CA LEU A 71 8.43 12.42 2.96
C LEU A 71 7.20 12.40 3.89
N GLY A 72 7.25 11.64 4.98
CA GLY A 72 6.17 11.48 5.96
C GLY A 72 5.66 10.05 6.07
N ALA A 73 4.97 9.75 7.16
CA ALA A 73 4.29 8.47 7.37
C ALA A 73 3.03 8.34 6.48
N GLU A 74 2.29 7.24 6.59
CA GLU A 74 1.14 6.98 5.69
C GLU A 74 0.09 8.10 5.74
N ARG A 75 -0.31 8.53 6.94
CA ARG A 75 -1.34 9.56 7.11
C ARG A 75 -0.90 10.90 6.54
N GLU A 76 0.32 11.35 6.89
CA GLU A 76 0.88 12.60 6.37
C GLU A 76 1.04 12.54 4.84
N SER A 77 1.41 11.39 4.29
CA SER A 77 1.51 11.20 2.83
C SER A 77 0.16 11.30 2.14
N ILE A 78 -0.91 10.72 2.71
CA ILE A 78 -2.27 10.85 2.16
C ILE A 78 -2.71 12.31 2.18
N GLU A 79 -2.50 13.01 3.30
CA GLU A 79 -2.82 14.43 3.44
C GLU A 79 -2.02 15.28 2.45
N ALA A 80 -0.72 15.02 2.29
CA ALA A 80 0.14 15.72 1.34
C ALA A 80 -0.31 15.49 -0.11
N VAL A 81 -0.75 14.26 -0.47
CA VAL A 81 -1.32 13.97 -1.78
C VAL A 81 -2.66 14.69 -1.96
N GLN A 82 -3.52 14.70 -0.95
CA GLN A 82 -4.79 15.43 -1.00
C GLN A 82 -4.59 16.93 -1.26
N LEU A 83 -3.61 17.53 -0.57
CA LEU A 83 -3.26 18.95 -0.70
C LEU A 83 -2.44 19.26 -1.95
N GLY A 84 -1.86 18.26 -2.62
CA GLY A 84 -1.04 18.43 -3.83
C GLY A 84 0.41 18.84 -3.58
N THR A 85 0.91 18.72 -2.34
CA THR A 85 2.33 18.93 -1.99
C THR A 85 3.18 17.67 -2.24
N LEU A 86 2.52 16.50 -2.34
CA LEU A 86 3.04 15.24 -2.83
C LEU A 86 2.15 14.78 -3.99
N ASP A 87 2.73 14.13 -5.00
CA ASP A 87 1.97 13.73 -6.19
C ASP A 87 1.28 12.38 -6.01
N LEU A 88 1.99 11.39 -5.41
CA LEU A 88 1.50 10.02 -5.22
C LEU A 88 1.96 9.43 -3.87
N THR A 89 1.22 8.45 -3.40
CA THR A 89 1.65 7.55 -2.31
C THR A 89 1.08 6.14 -2.53
N MET A 90 1.79 5.12 -2.05
CA MET A 90 1.20 3.80 -1.83
C MET A 90 1.07 3.59 -0.33
N THR A 91 -0.12 3.23 0.11
CA THR A 91 -0.49 3.16 1.52
C THR A 91 -1.43 1.99 1.79
N SER A 92 -1.48 1.52 3.05
CA SER A 92 -2.51 0.59 3.51
C SER A 92 -3.85 1.31 3.71
N THR A 93 -4.94 0.52 3.86
CA THR A 93 -6.25 1.07 4.25
C THR A 93 -6.25 1.62 5.69
N GLY A 94 -5.24 1.32 6.51
CA GLY A 94 -5.19 1.71 7.91
C GLY A 94 -5.62 3.15 8.19
N PRO A 95 -4.91 4.18 7.67
CA PRO A 95 -5.27 5.58 7.89
C PRO A 95 -6.37 6.12 6.96
N ILE A 96 -6.75 5.40 5.89
CA ILE A 96 -7.73 5.85 4.88
C ILE A 96 -9.08 6.26 5.46
N PRO A 97 -9.66 5.58 6.48
CA PRO A 97 -10.94 5.98 7.05
C PRO A 97 -11.02 7.40 7.59
N ASN A 98 -9.87 8.02 7.88
CA ASN A 98 -9.80 9.43 8.29
C ASN A 98 -10.06 10.41 7.14
N PHE A 99 -9.98 9.93 5.89
CA PHE A 99 -10.18 10.69 4.64
C PHE A 99 -11.42 10.20 3.88
N VAL A 100 -11.57 8.89 3.76
CA VAL A 100 -12.65 8.19 3.05
C VAL A 100 -13.27 7.16 4.00
N PRO A 101 -14.22 7.56 4.87
CA PRO A 101 -14.76 6.72 5.95
C PRO A 101 -15.39 5.42 5.48
N GLU A 102 -15.91 5.37 4.26
CA GLU A 102 -16.55 4.20 3.66
C GLU A 102 -15.60 3.01 3.53
N VAL A 103 -14.30 3.27 3.34
CA VAL A 103 -13.28 2.23 3.18
C VAL A 103 -13.08 1.42 4.47
N ALA A 104 -13.45 1.96 5.63
CA ALA A 104 -13.30 1.31 6.93
C ALA A 104 -13.99 -0.07 7.03
N ILE A 105 -15.00 -0.33 6.21
CA ILE A 105 -15.68 -1.64 6.17
C ILE A 105 -14.70 -2.77 5.77
N LEU A 106 -13.70 -2.47 4.94
CA LEU A 106 -12.70 -3.45 4.48
C LEU A 106 -11.75 -3.91 5.60
N ASP A 107 -11.65 -3.14 6.69
CA ASP A 107 -10.77 -3.42 7.82
C ASP A 107 -11.47 -4.21 8.96
N ILE A 108 -12.73 -4.64 8.74
CA ILE A 108 -13.47 -5.46 9.73
C ILE A 108 -12.74 -6.81 9.90
N PRO A 109 -12.41 -7.20 11.14
CA PRO A 109 -11.76 -8.49 11.40
C PRO A 109 -12.54 -9.67 10.82
N PHE A 110 -11.83 -10.63 10.25
CA PHE A 110 -12.38 -11.86 9.67
C PHE A 110 -13.42 -11.64 8.54
N LEU A 111 -13.39 -10.46 7.90
CA LEU A 111 -14.25 -10.16 6.76
C LEU A 111 -13.87 -11.01 5.54
N PHE A 112 -12.59 -11.07 5.25
CA PHE A 112 -12.05 -11.85 4.12
C PHE A 112 -11.62 -13.25 4.57
N LYS A 113 -11.92 -14.23 3.73
CA LYS A 113 -11.66 -15.67 4.00
C LYS A 113 -10.18 -16.01 3.77
N ASP A 114 -9.65 -15.58 2.64
CA ASP A 114 -8.29 -15.83 2.17
C ASP A 114 -7.87 -14.76 1.13
N TYR A 115 -6.66 -14.89 0.60
CA TYR A 115 -6.11 -13.98 -0.41
C TYR A 115 -6.93 -13.95 -1.70
N ASN A 116 -7.43 -15.11 -2.17
CA ASN A 116 -8.22 -15.17 -3.40
C ASN A 116 -9.56 -14.45 -3.24
N HIS A 117 -10.26 -14.67 -2.13
CA HIS A 117 -11.49 -13.97 -1.80
C HIS A 117 -11.27 -12.44 -1.71
N ALA A 118 -10.20 -12.01 -1.05
CA ALA A 118 -9.89 -10.58 -0.92
C ALA A 118 -9.56 -9.96 -2.29
N ARG A 119 -8.69 -10.61 -3.07
CA ARG A 119 -8.28 -10.14 -4.39
C ARG A 119 -9.47 -10.08 -5.36
N SER A 120 -10.30 -11.13 -5.43
CA SER A 120 -11.49 -11.11 -6.31
C SER A 120 -12.50 -10.04 -5.92
N THR A 121 -12.75 -9.83 -4.63
CA THR A 121 -13.64 -8.79 -4.12
C THR A 121 -13.16 -7.39 -4.51
N LEU A 122 -11.85 -7.12 -4.32
CA LEU A 122 -11.28 -5.78 -4.55
C LEU A 122 -11.05 -5.47 -6.03
N ASP A 123 -10.75 -6.49 -6.85
CA ASP A 123 -10.62 -6.33 -8.30
C ASP A 123 -12.01 -6.25 -8.98
N GLY A 124 -13.04 -6.77 -8.32
CA GLY A 124 -14.41 -6.81 -8.77
C GLY A 124 -15.20 -5.51 -8.56
N PRO A 125 -16.53 -5.55 -8.82
CA PRO A 125 -17.40 -4.38 -8.73
C PRO A 125 -17.39 -3.69 -7.37
N ILE A 126 -17.27 -4.45 -6.27
CA ILE A 126 -17.23 -3.91 -4.90
C ILE A 126 -16.00 -3.00 -4.73
N GLY A 127 -14.83 -3.49 -5.11
CA GLY A 127 -13.60 -2.71 -5.02
C GLY A 127 -13.62 -1.49 -5.95
N GLN A 128 -14.16 -1.63 -7.17
CA GLN A 128 -14.29 -0.51 -8.11
C GLN A 128 -15.23 0.57 -7.58
N GLU A 129 -16.35 0.19 -6.96
CA GLU A 129 -17.26 1.14 -6.29
C GLU A 129 -16.52 1.91 -5.18
N MET A 130 -15.70 1.22 -4.39
CA MET A 130 -14.92 1.86 -3.32
C MET A 130 -13.86 2.83 -3.87
N LEU A 131 -13.14 2.48 -4.95
CA LEU A 131 -12.22 3.43 -5.62
C LEU A 131 -12.95 4.69 -6.08
N GLY A 132 -14.20 4.56 -6.51
CA GLY A 132 -15.05 5.68 -6.92
C GLY A 132 -15.40 6.70 -5.80
N LYS A 133 -15.10 6.41 -4.53
CA LYS A 133 -15.34 7.34 -3.41
C LYS A 133 -14.22 8.38 -3.22
N PHE A 134 -13.02 8.09 -3.72
CA PHE A 134 -11.84 8.92 -3.52
C PHE A 134 -11.86 10.28 -4.21
N PRO A 135 -12.38 10.43 -5.45
CA PRO A 135 -12.35 11.71 -6.16
C PRO A 135 -13.06 12.86 -5.42
N ALA A 136 -14.11 12.56 -4.67
CA ALA A 136 -14.82 13.54 -3.83
C ALA A 136 -13.95 14.11 -2.71
N LYS A 137 -12.82 13.45 -2.41
CA LYS A 137 -11.85 13.83 -1.37
C LYS A 137 -10.55 14.39 -1.94
N GLY A 138 -10.52 14.75 -3.23
CA GLY A 138 -9.31 15.29 -3.88
C GLY A 138 -8.23 14.24 -4.18
N LEU A 139 -8.57 12.96 -4.10
CA LEU A 139 -7.69 11.82 -4.32
C LEU A 139 -8.17 10.98 -5.49
N ILE A 140 -7.24 10.37 -6.22
CA ILE A 140 -7.53 9.31 -7.20
C ILE A 140 -6.87 8.04 -6.71
N ALA A 141 -7.66 6.99 -6.51
CA ALA A 141 -7.15 5.67 -6.19
C ALA A 141 -7.04 4.86 -7.50
N LEU A 142 -5.82 4.51 -7.90
CA LEU A 142 -5.53 3.93 -9.21
C LEU A 142 -5.83 2.43 -9.26
N ALA A 143 -5.49 1.69 -8.20
CA ALA A 143 -5.70 0.25 -8.11
C ALA A 143 -5.61 -0.22 -6.65
N TRP A 144 -6.28 -1.34 -6.34
CA TRP A 144 -6.13 -2.07 -5.09
C TRP A 144 -4.90 -2.98 -5.15
N GLY A 145 -3.89 -2.62 -4.39
CA GLY A 145 -2.79 -3.50 -4.02
C GLY A 145 -3.07 -4.27 -2.73
N GLU A 146 -2.01 -4.81 -2.16
CA GLU A 146 -2.09 -5.70 -1.03
C GLU A 146 -1.01 -5.35 0.01
N ASN A 147 -1.41 -5.27 1.28
CA ASN A 147 -0.50 -5.27 2.42
C ASN A 147 -0.41 -6.69 3.00
N GLY A 148 -1.54 -7.41 3.08
CA GLY A 148 -1.63 -8.81 3.45
C GLY A 148 -2.47 -9.10 4.70
N PHE A 149 -2.57 -10.38 5.08
CA PHE A 149 -3.21 -10.80 6.32
C PHE A 149 -2.31 -10.47 7.52
N ARG A 150 -2.91 -9.86 8.53
CA ARG A 150 -2.23 -9.34 9.70
C ARG A 150 -2.15 -10.37 10.83
N HIS A 151 -1.01 -10.43 11.47
CA HIS A 151 -0.65 -11.34 12.56
C HIS A 151 -0.13 -10.54 13.74
N MET A 152 -0.25 -11.08 14.95
CA MET A 152 0.13 -10.39 16.19
C MET A 152 1.53 -10.77 16.63
N THR A 153 2.34 -9.78 17.04
CA THR A 153 3.61 -10.02 17.73
C THR A 153 3.64 -9.32 19.08
N ASN A 154 4.37 -9.86 20.06
CA ASN A 154 4.57 -9.21 21.34
C ASN A 154 5.81 -9.76 22.09
N ASN A 155 6.22 -9.08 23.18
CA ASN A 155 7.36 -9.46 24.01
C ASN A 155 6.97 -10.12 25.34
N LYS A 156 5.67 -10.29 25.64
CA LYS A 156 5.21 -10.74 26.95
C LYS A 156 4.96 -12.25 27.00
N ARG A 157 4.21 -12.80 26.03
CA ARG A 157 3.75 -14.19 26.03
C ARG A 157 3.30 -14.67 24.68
N PRO A 158 3.32 -16.00 24.42
CA PRO A 158 2.58 -16.57 23.29
C PRO A 158 1.09 -16.27 23.43
N VAL A 159 0.42 -16.06 22.29
CA VAL A 159 -1.03 -15.85 22.22
C VAL A 159 -1.66 -17.11 21.59
N ASN A 160 -2.31 -17.94 22.39
CA ASN A 160 -2.99 -19.17 21.95
C ASN A 160 -4.50 -18.96 21.79
N GLY A 161 -5.02 -17.88 22.38
CA GLY A 161 -6.44 -17.53 22.32
C GLY A 161 -6.67 -16.05 22.67
N PRO A 162 -7.90 -15.54 22.53
CA PRO A 162 -8.20 -14.14 22.77
C PRO A 162 -7.95 -13.70 24.20
N ASP A 163 -8.02 -14.60 25.19
CA ASP A 163 -7.77 -14.27 26.59
C ASP A 163 -6.32 -13.87 26.84
N ASP A 164 -5.36 -14.39 26.05
CA ASP A 164 -3.95 -14.06 26.16
C ASP A 164 -3.63 -12.63 25.69
N LEU A 165 -4.57 -11.98 25.00
CA LEU A 165 -4.43 -10.60 24.54
C LEU A 165 -4.73 -9.57 25.63
N LYS A 166 -5.45 -9.94 26.70
CA LYS A 166 -5.89 -9.03 27.75
C LYS A 166 -4.72 -8.30 28.40
N GLY A 167 -4.84 -6.97 28.45
CA GLY A 167 -3.86 -6.09 29.09
C GLY A 167 -2.58 -5.84 28.30
N LEU A 168 -2.38 -6.45 27.11
CA LEU A 168 -1.25 -6.10 26.24
C LEU A 168 -1.42 -4.69 25.70
N LYS A 169 -0.38 -3.87 25.81
CA LYS A 169 -0.28 -2.59 25.11
C LYS A 169 0.18 -2.86 23.68
N MET A 170 -0.73 -2.78 22.74
CA MET A 170 -0.44 -3.09 21.34
C MET A 170 -0.50 -1.85 20.49
N ARG A 171 0.56 -1.60 19.74
CA ARG A 171 0.49 -0.60 18.68
C ARG A 171 -0.54 -1.03 17.64
N THR A 172 -1.36 -0.10 17.22
CA THR A 172 -2.27 -0.28 16.08
C THR A 172 -2.13 0.88 15.11
N MET A 173 -2.68 0.71 13.91
CA MET A 173 -2.84 1.82 12.97
C MET A 173 -3.87 2.83 13.49
N GLU A 174 -3.87 4.04 12.99
CA GLU A 174 -4.87 5.08 13.26
C GLU A 174 -6.21 4.76 12.58
N ASN A 175 -6.76 3.58 12.90
CA ASN A 175 -7.95 3.00 12.29
C ASN A 175 -9.02 2.76 13.35
N PRO A 176 -10.20 3.39 13.25
CA PRO A 176 -11.24 3.27 14.25
C PRO A 176 -11.82 1.85 14.38
N VAL A 177 -11.83 1.07 13.29
CA VAL A 177 -12.31 -0.33 13.31
C VAL A 177 -11.35 -1.21 14.10
N HIS A 178 -10.04 -1.09 13.84
CA HIS A 178 -9.01 -1.82 14.58
C HIS A 178 -9.02 -1.45 16.05
N ILE A 179 -9.05 -0.16 16.37
CA ILE A 179 -9.07 0.32 17.77
C ILE A 179 -10.27 -0.27 18.52
N GLN A 180 -11.46 -0.28 17.90
CA GLN A 180 -12.67 -0.82 18.50
C GLN A 180 -12.56 -2.33 18.72
N ALA A 181 -12.13 -3.09 17.71
CA ALA A 181 -11.98 -4.54 17.78
C ALA A 181 -10.94 -4.95 18.82
N TYR A 182 -9.82 -4.25 18.89
CA TYR A 182 -8.74 -4.59 19.82
C TYR A 182 -9.09 -4.27 21.27
N LYS A 183 -9.83 -3.20 21.53
CA LYS A 183 -10.43 -2.96 22.85
C LYS A 183 -11.35 -4.12 23.28
N GLN A 184 -12.11 -4.68 22.35
CA GLN A 184 -12.99 -5.81 22.63
C GLN A 184 -12.22 -7.08 23.02
N PHE A 185 -11.00 -7.28 22.48
CA PHE A 185 -10.08 -8.34 22.95
C PHE A 185 -9.45 -8.04 24.32
N GLY A 186 -9.70 -6.88 24.91
CA GLY A 186 -9.05 -6.44 26.16
C GLY A 186 -7.62 -5.93 25.96
N ILE A 187 -7.21 -5.71 24.71
CA ILE A 187 -5.96 -5.03 24.35
C ILE A 187 -6.06 -3.55 24.76
N ILE A 188 -4.93 -2.94 25.11
CA ILE A 188 -4.78 -1.49 25.25
C ILE A 188 -4.20 -0.98 23.93
N PRO A 189 -5.04 -0.58 22.94
CA PRO A 189 -4.55 -0.14 21.65
C PRO A 189 -3.89 1.23 21.76
N THR A 190 -2.71 1.35 21.17
CA THR A 190 -1.91 2.57 21.11
C THR A 190 -1.71 2.97 19.64
N PRO A 191 -2.59 3.82 19.09
CA PRO A 191 -2.44 4.27 17.70
C PRO A 191 -1.17 5.10 17.54
N MET A 192 -0.36 4.77 16.51
CA MET A 192 0.83 5.55 16.14
C MET A 192 1.23 5.27 14.70
N ALA A 193 1.95 6.21 14.10
CA ALA A 193 2.50 6.10 12.76
C ALA A 193 3.45 4.90 12.63
N PHE A 194 3.52 4.28 11.44
CA PHE A 194 4.35 3.10 11.23
C PHE A 194 5.85 3.38 11.46
N THR A 195 6.31 4.57 11.11
CA THR A 195 7.70 5.01 11.27
C THR A 195 8.18 5.05 12.72
N GLU A 196 7.27 5.07 13.70
CA GLU A 196 7.58 5.10 15.14
C GLU A 196 7.63 3.70 15.77
N VAL A 197 7.06 2.70 15.09
CA VAL A 197 6.76 1.39 15.70
C VAL A 197 8.01 0.67 16.17
N PHE A 198 9.07 0.62 15.35
CA PHE A 198 10.29 -0.09 15.73
C PHE A 198 10.89 0.45 17.02
N THR A 199 10.99 1.77 17.13
CA THR A 199 11.51 2.46 18.32
C THR A 199 10.61 2.24 19.53
N ALA A 200 9.29 2.32 19.36
CA ALA A 200 8.34 2.09 20.45
C ALA A 200 8.41 0.65 21.00
N LEU A 201 8.57 -0.34 20.10
CA LEU A 201 8.79 -1.75 20.48
C LEU A 201 10.14 -1.95 21.19
N GLN A 202 11.20 -1.36 20.66
CA GLN A 202 12.56 -1.44 21.23
C GLN A 202 12.63 -0.83 22.63
N GLN A 203 11.96 0.28 22.85
CA GLN A 203 11.90 0.97 24.15
C GLN A 203 10.87 0.35 25.12
N GLY A 204 10.03 -0.59 24.67
CA GLY A 204 8.99 -1.18 25.49
C GLY A 204 7.82 -0.23 25.80
N THR A 205 7.66 0.86 25.04
CA THR A 205 6.51 1.78 25.15
C THR A 205 5.21 1.04 24.82
N VAL A 206 5.28 0.09 23.89
CA VAL A 206 4.25 -0.89 23.60
C VAL A 206 4.82 -2.31 23.73
N ASP A 207 3.97 -3.26 24.10
CA ASP A 207 4.35 -4.66 24.27
C ASP A 207 4.44 -5.40 22.94
N GLY A 208 3.67 -4.94 21.95
CA GLY A 208 3.57 -5.60 20.67
C GLY A 208 2.89 -4.73 19.59
N GLN A 209 2.72 -5.35 18.45
CA GLN A 209 2.09 -4.78 17.27
C GLN A 209 1.40 -5.89 16.45
N GLU A 210 0.73 -5.54 15.38
CA GLU A 210 0.17 -6.47 14.42
C GLU A 210 0.40 -5.95 12.99
N ASN A 211 0.86 -6.85 12.12
CA ASN A 211 1.15 -6.57 10.70
C ASN A 211 1.18 -7.88 9.90
N PRO A 212 1.16 -7.79 8.56
CA PRO A 212 1.45 -8.93 7.70
C PRO A 212 2.89 -9.45 7.86
N LEU A 213 3.11 -10.71 7.53
CA LEU A 213 4.43 -11.35 7.61
C LEU A 213 5.49 -10.61 6.79
N SER A 214 5.12 -10.15 5.60
CA SER A 214 6.00 -9.35 4.72
C SER A 214 6.47 -8.06 5.40
N VAL A 215 5.59 -7.37 6.15
CA VAL A 215 5.92 -6.15 6.91
C VAL A 215 6.78 -6.49 8.12
N ILE A 216 6.42 -7.52 8.90
CA ILE A 216 7.19 -7.96 10.08
C ILE A 216 8.65 -8.25 9.69
N SER A 217 8.84 -8.94 8.56
CA SER A 217 10.17 -9.27 8.03
C SER A 217 10.91 -8.04 7.49
N ALA A 218 10.24 -7.20 6.68
CA ALA A 218 10.87 -6.01 6.09
C ALA A 218 11.26 -4.95 7.13
N ALA A 219 10.43 -4.79 8.19
CA ALA A 219 10.68 -3.88 9.29
C ALA A 219 11.62 -4.47 10.36
N LYS A 220 12.08 -5.73 10.19
CA LYS A 220 12.98 -6.41 11.13
C LYS A 220 12.43 -6.47 12.56
N PHE A 221 11.12 -6.67 12.71
CA PHE A 221 10.50 -6.74 14.03
C PHE A 221 10.96 -7.98 14.82
N ASP A 222 11.54 -8.98 14.17
CA ASP A 222 12.27 -10.09 14.81
C ASP A 222 13.36 -9.63 15.78
N GLN A 223 13.94 -8.45 15.58
CA GLN A 223 14.98 -7.88 16.46
C GLN A 223 14.41 -7.30 17.77
N VAL A 224 13.12 -6.98 17.79
CA VAL A 224 12.46 -6.28 18.92
C VAL A 224 11.18 -6.97 19.39
N GLN A 225 10.83 -8.14 18.82
CA GLN A 225 9.64 -8.92 19.17
C GLN A 225 9.99 -10.40 19.32
N LYS A 226 9.53 -11.00 20.42
CA LYS A 226 9.87 -12.38 20.80
C LYS A 226 8.84 -13.41 20.33
N TYR A 227 7.56 -13.08 20.43
CA TYR A 227 6.44 -13.98 20.15
C TYR A 227 5.67 -13.49 18.94
N MET A 228 5.28 -14.43 18.07
CA MET A 228 4.41 -14.18 16.93
C MET A 228 3.27 -15.20 16.91
N THR A 229 2.06 -14.76 16.65
CA THR A 229 0.89 -15.64 16.51
C THR A 229 0.22 -15.37 15.16
N LEU A 230 0.03 -16.43 14.38
CA LEU A 230 -0.59 -16.37 13.04
C LEU A 230 -2.11 -16.28 13.14
N THR A 231 -2.60 -15.16 13.63
CA THR A 231 -4.03 -14.91 13.81
C THR A 231 -4.78 -14.74 12.50
N GLY A 232 -4.17 -14.09 11.50
CA GLY A 232 -4.82 -13.75 10.24
C GLY A 232 -6.14 -13.02 10.44
N HIS A 233 -6.22 -12.19 11.48
CA HIS A 233 -7.46 -11.59 11.96
C HIS A 233 -8.01 -10.45 11.11
N VAL A 234 -7.16 -9.80 10.32
CA VAL A 234 -7.54 -8.74 9.37
C VAL A 234 -6.77 -8.94 8.08
N TYR A 235 -7.45 -8.87 6.94
CA TYR A 235 -6.81 -8.61 5.67
C TYR A 235 -6.70 -7.10 5.48
N SER A 236 -5.53 -6.62 5.17
CA SER A 236 -5.25 -5.20 4.95
C SER A 236 -4.99 -4.94 3.47
N PRO A 237 -5.93 -4.34 2.74
CA PRO A 237 -5.66 -3.85 1.39
C PRO A 237 -4.62 -2.73 1.39
N ALA A 238 -4.03 -2.50 0.22
CA ALA A 238 -3.25 -1.31 -0.06
C ALA A 238 -3.74 -0.66 -1.36
N LEU A 239 -3.34 0.58 -1.60
CA LEU A 239 -3.72 1.28 -2.82
C LEU A 239 -2.68 2.32 -3.22
N ILE A 240 -2.59 2.59 -4.53
CA ILE A 240 -1.80 3.69 -5.07
C ILE A 240 -2.73 4.89 -5.22
N LEU A 241 -2.42 5.97 -4.48
CA LEU A 241 -3.15 7.23 -4.53
C LEU A 241 -2.39 8.27 -5.33
N MET A 242 -3.12 9.08 -6.09
CA MET A 242 -2.61 10.22 -6.83
C MET A 242 -3.42 11.48 -6.50
N ASN A 243 -2.76 12.64 -6.48
CA ASN A 243 -3.45 13.92 -6.36
C ASN A 243 -4.43 14.13 -7.52
N LYS A 244 -5.68 14.45 -7.19
CA LYS A 244 -6.74 14.63 -8.20
C LYS A 244 -6.43 15.77 -9.18
N GLY A 245 -5.90 16.90 -8.68
CA GLY A 245 -5.57 18.04 -9.53
C GLY A 245 -4.46 17.73 -10.55
N LYS A 246 -3.51 16.86 -10.19
CA LYS A 246 -2.51 16.34 -11.15
C LYS A 246 -3.13 15.37 -12.14
N TRP A 247 -3.93 14.42 -11.66
CA TRP A 247 -4.66 13.48 -12.50
C TRP A 247 -5.53 14.15 -13.55
N ASP A 248 -6.27 15.18 -13.16
CA ASP A 248 -7.19 15.88 -14.07
C ASP A 248 -6.46 16.54 -15.24
N LYS A 249 -5.21 16.92 -15.07
CA LYS A 249 -4.35 17.51 -16.11
C LYS A 249 -3.76 16.49 -17.08
N LEU A 250 -3.78 15.20 -16.73
CA LEU A 250 -3.30 14.15 -17.64
C LEU A 250 -4.20 14.03 -18.85
N SER A 251 -3.59 13.76 -20.02
CA SER A 251 -4.34 13.39 -21.23
C SER A 251 -5.08 12.06 -21.01
N ALA A 252 -6.09 11.78 -21.83
CA ALA A 252 -6.79 10.50 -21.78
C ALA A 252 -5.83 9.29 -21.98
N ALA A 253 -4.84 9.45 -22.86
CA ALA A 253 -3.82 8.43 -23.09
C ALA A 253 -2.91 8.22 -21.87
N ASP A 254 -2.52 9.31 -21.18
CA ASP A 254 -1.69 9.22 -19.99
C ASP A 254 -2.48 8.63 -18.81
N LYS A 255 -3.76 8.98 -18.65
CA LYS A 255 -4.63 8.36 -17.64
C LYS A 255 -4.72 6.84 -17.83
N LEU A 256 -4.85 6.39 -19.07
CA LEU A 256 -4.82 4.96 -19.41
C LEU A 256 -3.47 4.34 -19.04
N ALA A 257 -2.35 4.99 -19.43
CA ALA A 257 -1.00 4.53 -19.13
C ALA A 257 -0.75 4.39 -17.61
N PHE A 258 -1.15 5.37 -16.80
CA PHE A 258 -1.05 5.31 -15.35
C PHE A 258 -1.90 4.19 -14.72
N GLY A 259 -3.14 4.01 -15.21
CA GLY A 259 -4.02 2.92 -14.78
C GLY A 259 -3.45 1.53 -15.10
N GLU A 260 -2.86 1.37 -16.29
CA GLU A 260 -2.19 0.12 -16.68
C GLU A 260 -0.92 -0.12 -15.87
N ALA A 261 -0.11 0.92 -15.64
CA ALA A 261 1.07 0.85 -14.80
C ALA A 261 0.71 0.44 -13.36
N ALA A 262 -0.38 0.97 -12.81
CA ALA A 262 -0.87 0.59 -11.49
C ALA A 262 -1.29 -0.89 -11.44
N ARG A 263 -1.93 -1.43 -12.48
CA ARG A 263 -2.26 -2.86 -12.55
C ARG A 263 -1.02 -3.75 -12.57
N GLU A 264 0.02 -3.39 -13.33
CA GLU A 264 1.29 -4.14 -13.32
C GLU A 264 2.01 -4.05 -11.96
N ALA A 265 2.01 -2.87 -11.35
CA ALA A 265 2.53 -2.68 -9.99
C ALA A 265 1.83 -3.60 -8.96
N VAL A 266 0.51 -3.71 -9.04
CA VAL A 266 -0.28 -4.59 -8.17
C VAL A 266 0.05 -6.07 -8.40
N LYS A 267 0.25 -6.51 -9.64
CA LYS A 267 0.69 -7.88 -9.93
C LYS A 267 2.05 -8.18 -9.29
N ALA A 268 3.01 -7.26 -9.41
CA ALA A 268 4.33 -7.39 -8.81
C ALA A 268 4.25 -7.40 -7.27
N ASN A 269 3.41 -6.55 -6.69
CA ASN A 269 3.14 -6.49 -5.25
C ASN A 269 2.62 -7.83 -4.71
N ARG A 270 1.57 -8.38 -5.33
CA ARG A 270 0.94 -9.65 -4.93
C ARG A 270 1.89 -10.85 -5.11
N ALA A 271 2.64 -10.89 -6.21
CA ALA A 271 3.64 -11.93 -6.43
C ALA A 271 4.72 -11.93 -5.34
N ARG A 272 5.16 -10.73 -4.92
CA ARG A 272 6.13 -10.60 -3.84
C ARG A 272 5.54 -11.03 -2.48
N ILE A 273 4.28 -10.74 -2.20
CA ILE A 273 3.62 -11.20 -0.98
C ILE A 273 3.49 -12.73 -0.98
N ASP A 274 3.08 -13.32 -2.10
CA ASP A 274 2.99 -14.78 -2.22
C ASP A 274 4.35 -15.47 -2.02
N GLU A 275 5.46 -14.83 -2.40
CA GLU A 275 6.81 -15.30 -2.12
C GLU A 275 7.17 -15.15 -0.63
N ASP A 276 6.93 -13.96 -0.06
CA ASP A 276 7.24 -13.66 1.33
C ASP A 276 6.45 -14.58 2.29
N GLU A 277 5.15 -14.82 2.04
CA GLU A 277 4.29 -15.70 2.85
C GLU A 277 4.83 -17.14 2.92
N ARG A 278 5.38 -17.66 1.82
CA ARG A 278 5.92 -19.04 1.79
C ARG A 278 7.11 -19.28 2.69
N ARG A 279 7.94 -18.26 2.96
CA ARG A 279 9.21 -18.40 3.69
C ARG A 279 9.23 -17.70 5.05
N ALA A 280 8.38 -16.68 5.25
CA ALA A 280 8.48 -15.77 6.39
C ALA A 280 8.45 -16.47 7.74
N VAL A 281 7.61 -17.50 7.92
CA VAL A 281 7.50 -18.22 9.20
C VAL A 281 8.81 -18.94 9.53
N ALA A 282 9.40 -19.64 8.56
CA ALA A 282 10.68 -20.33 8.75
C ALA A 282 11.81 -19.34 9.03
N ASP A 283 11.85 -18.24 8.27
CA ASP A 283 12.88 -17.20 8.42
C ASP A 283 12.79 -16.51 9.78
N LEU A 284 11.58 -16.16 10.24
CA LEU A 284 11.37 -15.51 11.54
C LEU A 284 11.70 -16.44 12.71
N ARG A 285 11.41 -17.75 12.59
CA ARG A 285 11.86 -18.75 13.56
C ARG A 285 13.38 -18.88 13.60
N ALA A 286 14.03 -18.95 12.44
CA ALA A 286 15.49 -19.01 12.35
C ALA A 286 16.16 -17.79 12.99
N LYS A 287 15.46 -16.64 13.01
CA LYS A 287 15.89 -15.41 13.67
C LYS A 287 15.51 -15.35 15.17
N GLY A 288 14.96 -16.42 15.73
CA GLY A 288 14.71 -16.57 17.17
C GLY A 288 13.29 -16.23 17.64
N MET A 289 12.34 -15.94 16.75
CA MET A 289 10.95 -15.74 17.17
C MET A 289 10.27 -17.07 17.52
N THR A 290 9.53 -17.07 18.63
CA THR A 290 8.61 -18.17 18.97
C THR A 290 7.30 -17.96 18.23
N VAL A 291 6.92 -18.90 17.34
CA VAL A 291 5.75 -18.76 16.49
C VAL A 291 4.65 -19.74 16.88
N VAL A 292 3.46 -19.22 17.18
CA VAL A 292 2.21 -19.98 17.33
C VAL A 292 1.53 -19.97 15.94
N GLU A 293 1.58 -21.10 15.25
CA GLU A 293 1.05 -21.20 13.87
C GLU A 293 -0.45 -21.44 13.82
N PHE A 294 -0.97 -22.17 14.80
CA PHE A 294 -2.37 -22.59 14.78
C PHE A 294 -3.11 -22.02 15.97
N VAL A 295 -4.16 -21.27 15.70
CA VAL A 295 -5.11 -20.78 16.70
C VAL A 295 -6.53 -21.10 16.22
N ASP A 296 -7.41 -21.35 17.18
CA ASP A 296 -8.83 -21.46 16.87
C ASP A 296 -9.42 -20.07 16.61
N LYS A 297 -9.51 -19.71 15.32
CA LYS A 297 -10.05 -18.43 14.88
C LYS A 297 -11.49 -18.20 15.32
N SER A 298 -12.27 -19.27 15.52
CA SER A 298 -13.67 -19.16 15.97
C SER A 298 -13.77 -18.54 17.36
N ARG A 299 -12.80 -18.81 18.24
CA ARG A 299 -12.73 -18.17 19.58
C ARG A 299 -12.49 -16.67 19.49
N PHE A 300 -11.62 -16.22 18.56
CA PHE A 300 -11.39 -14.80 18.33
C PHE A 300 -12.63 -14.13 17.73
N GLN A 301 -13.31 -14.78 16.79
CA GLN A 301 -14.57 -14.29 16.23
C GLN A 301 -15.66 -14.19 17.29
N ALA A 302 -15.80 -15.21 18.14
CA ALA A 302 -16.78 -15.21 19.24
C ALA A 302 -16.51 -14.04 20.22
N ALA A 303 -15.24 -13.79 20.55
CA ALA A 303 -14.87 -12.67 21.43
C ALA A 303 -15.23 -11.29 20.82
N LEU A 304 -15.31 -11.17 19.48
CA LEU A 304 -15.68 -9.95 18.76
C LEU A 304 -17.19 -9.85 18.49
N ALA A 305 -18.01 -10.81 18.88
CA ALA A 305 -19.46 -10.80 18.56
C ALA A 305 -20.16 -9.48 18.91
N PRO A 306 -19.95 -8.82 20.08
CA PRO A 306 -20.55 -7.52 20.36
C PRO A 306 -20.11 -6.43 19.38
N THR A 307 -18.83 -6.46 18.97
CA THR A 307 -18.28 -5.47 18.03
C THR A 307 -18.82 -5.67 16.62
N PHE A 308 -19.08 -6.91 16.19
CA PHE A 308 -19.70 -7.19 14.89
C PHE A 308 -21.13 -6.62 14.81
N VAL A 309 -21.89 -6.65 15.90
CA VAL A 309 -23.21 -6.01 15.97
C VAL A 309 -23.10 -4.50 15.72
N GLU A 310 -22.12 -3.86 16.34
CA GLU A 310 -21.90 -2.41 16.14
C GLU A 310 -21.41 -2.10 14.71
N PHE A 311 -20.57 -2.95 14.13
CA PHE A 311 -20.17 -2.79 12.73
C PHE A 311 -21.35 -2.99 11.77
N GLY A 312 -22.27 -3.94 12.05
CA GLY A 312 -23.51 -4.12 11.29
C GLY A 312 -24.38 -2.87 11.28
N LYS A 313 -24.52 -2.21 12.44
CA LYS A 313 -25.23 -0.93 12.54
C LYS A 313 -24.54 0.20 11.78
N LYS A 314 -23.19 0.27 11.85
CA LYS A 314 -22.39 1.34 11.28
C LYS A 314 -22.28 1.27 9.76
N PHE A 315 -22.04 0.08 9.21
CA PHE A 315 -21.73 -0.11 7.79
C PHE A 315 -22.92 -0.69 7.00
N GLY A 316 -23.97 -1.15 7.68
CA GLY A 316 -25.06 -1.94 7.11
C GLY A 316 -24.68 -3.42 7.03
N GLN A 317 -25.49 -4.29 7.64
CA GLN A 317 -25.23 -5.73 7.64
C GLN A 317 -25.18 -6.30 6.21
N ASP A 318 -26.09 -5.85 5.34
CA ASP A 318 -26.15 -6.28 3.94
C ASP A 318 -24.85 -5.96 3.18
N ASN A 319 -24.22 -4.81 3.46
CA ASN A 319 -22.93 -4.45 2.84
C ASN A 319 -21.80 -5.35 3.32
N ILE A 320 -21.78 -5.68 4.61
CA ILE A 320 -20.81 -6.61 5.19
C ILE A 320 -21.00 -8.00 4.57
N ASP A 321 -22.25 -8.48 4.48
CA ASP A 321 -22.58 -9.78 3.93
C ASP A 321 -22.31 -9.87 2.43
N LYS A 322 -22.54 -8.78 1.69
CA LYS A 322 -22.16 -8.68 0.26
C LYS A 322 -20.67 -8.89 0.04
N ILE A 323 -19.82 -8.32 0.90
CA ILE A 323 -18.36 -8.53 0.84
C ILE A 323 -18.02 -9.96 1.27
N ARG A 324 -18.50 -10.40 2.44
CA ARG A 324 -18.19 -11.72 3.02
C ARG A 324 -18.56 -12.89 2.11
N ASN A 325 -19.65 -12.76 1.34
CA ASN A 325 -20.19 -13.81 0.49
C ASN A 325 -19.83 -13.62 -1.00
N TYR A 326 -18.98 -12.65 -1.33
CA TYR A 326 -18.51 -12.46 -2.71
C TYR A 326 -17.78 -13.72 -3.19
N GLN A 327 -17.99 -14.08 -4.49
CA GLN A 327 -17.42 -15.29 -5.14
C GLN A 327 -16.55 -14.89 -6.31
#